data_838ec8ae7d1b81a0d439bb08aa56ba0f
#
_entry.id   838ec8ae7d1b81a0d439bb08aa56ba0f
#
_cell.length_a   1.000
_cell.length_b   1.000
_cell.length_c   1.000
_cell.angle_alpha   90.00
_cell.angle_beta   90.00
_cell.angle_gamma   90.00
#
_symmetry.space_group_name_H-M   'P 1'
#
loop_
_entity.id
_entity.type
_entity.pdbx_description
1 polymer ?
#
loop_
_entity_poly.entity_id
_entity_poly.type
_entity_poly.pdbx_seq_one_letter_code
_entity_poly.pdbx_strand_id
1 'polypeptide(L)'
;MLGENVLVWNVRGLNFRARRNVVRELVAQENISLLSLQETKLDACPADVILEICGAGFDYFFLPATNTCGGILLAWKTNTWSVANPLIRSYSLTACVTLLQNEETWWLTSVYGPQSDQEKITFLDELREVRATCSGTWAVCGDFNLIYQAKDKITLVLTGA
;
A
#
# COMPACT_ATOMS: atom_id res chain seq x y z
N MET A 1 -12.54 8.25 21.77
CA MET A 1 -11.68 8.74 20.68
C MET A 1 -11.78 7.79 19.50
N LEU A 2 -12.28 8.27 18.39
CA LEU A 2 -12.35 7.48 17.18
C LEU A 2 -10.95 7.45 16.54
N GLY A 3 -10.38 6.26 16.38
CA GLY A 3 -9.12 6.09 15.67
C GLY A 3 -9.31 6.30 14.16
N GLU A 4 -8.21 6.57 13.48
CA GLU A 4 -8.21 6.69 12.02
C GLU A 4 -8.28 5.31 11.35
N ASN A 5 -9.02 5.22 10.27
CA ASN A 5 -9.15 3.98 9.52
C ASN A 5 -8.12 3.94 8.38
N VAL A 6 -7.35 2.87 8.36
CA VAL A 6 -6.31 2.59 7.37
C VAL A 6 -6.73 1.38 6.55
N LEU A 7 -6.64 1.48 5.23
CA LEU A 7 -6.90 0.37 4.31
C LEU A 7 -5.59 -0.15 3.72
N VAL A 8 -5.34 -1.43 3.90
CA VAL A 8 -4.26 -2.15 3.22
C VAL A 8 -4.90 -3.24 2.36
N TRP A 9 -4.69 -3.18 1.05
CA TRP A 9 -5.37 -4.10 0.14
C TRP A 9 -4.57 -4.39 -1.12
N ASN A 10 -4.37 -5.68 -1.42
CA ASN A 10 -3.92 -6.11 -2.74
C ASN A 10 -5.13 -6.08 -3.69
N VAL A 11 -5.22 -5.05 -4.52
CA VAL A 11 -6.39 -4.77 -5.35
C VAL A 11 -6.43 -5.57 -6.65
N ARG A 12 -5.32 -6.21 -7.01
CA ARG A 12 -5.19 -7.03 -8.23
C ARG A 12 -5.61 -6.31 -9.51
N GLY A 13 -5.21 -5.04 -9.62
CA GLY A 13 -5.41 -4.21 -10.79
C GLY A 13 -6.48 -3.15 -10.62
N LEU A 14 -6.15 -1.94 -11.09
CA LEU A 14 -7.01 -0.76 -11.09
C LEU A 14 -7.17 -0.14 -12.49
N ASN A 15 -6.85 -0.89 -13.54
CA ASN A 15 -6.95 -0.40 -14.92
C ASN A 15 -8.40 -0.14 -15.37
N PHE A 16 -9.34 -0.88 -14.81
CA PHE A 16 -10.77 -0.71 -15.12
C PHE A 16 -11.44 0.24 -14.12
N ARG A 17 -12.21 1.17 -14.64
CA ARG A 17 -12.94 2.15 -13.83
C ARG A 17 -13.86 1.50 -12.78
N ALA A 18 -14.50 0.38 -13.14
CA ALA A 18 -15.35 -0.35 -12.20
C ALA A 18 -14.60 -0.78 -10.92
N ARG A 19 -13.34 -1.20 -11.04
CA ARG A 19 -12.52 -1.56 -9.89
C ARG A 19 -12.14 -0.34 -9.06
N ARG A 20 -11.82 0.78 -9.70
CA ARG A 20 -11.57 2.04 -9.00
C ARG A 20 -12.79 2.50 -8.21
N ASN A 21 -13.98 2.34 -8.78
CA ASN A 21 -15.21 2.68 -8.10
C ASN A 21 -15.46 1.84 -6.84
N VAL A 22 -15.13 0.54 -6.86
CA VAL A 22 -15.23 -0.33 -5.67
C VAL A 22 -14.34 0.18 -4.54
N VAL A 23 -13.11 0.55 -4.84
CA VAL A 23 -12.19 1.12 -3.84
C VAL A 23 -12.76 2.43 -3.29
N ARG A 24 -13.25 3.30 -4.17
CA ARG A 24 -13.82 4.59 -3.78
C ARG A 24 -15.03 4.46 -2.86
N GLU A 25 -15.93 3.52 -3.16
CA GLU A 25 -17.07 3.24 -2.31
C GLU A 25 -16.65 2.77 -0.93
N LEU A 26 -15.66 1.87 -0.85
CA LEU A 26 -15.12 1.39 0.42
C LEU A 26 -14.47 2.53 1.22
N VAL A 27 -13.69 3.38 0.56
CA VAL A 27 -13.04 4.54 1.19
C VAL A 27 -14.09 5.46 1.82
N ALA A 28 -15.20 5.71 1.12
CA ALA A 28 -16.28 6.55 1.61
C ALA A 28 -17.06 5.88 2.76
N GLN A 29 -17.46 4.62 2.59
CA GLN A 29 -18.26 3.88 3.56
C GLN A 29 -17.54 3.67 4.89
N GLU A 30 -16.26 3.31 4.83
CA GLU A 30 -15.45 3.00 6.00
C GLU A 30 -14.66 4.21 6.51
N ASN A 31 -14.88 5.38 5.93
CA ASN A 31 -14.15 6.61 6.28
C ASN A 31 -12.63 6.41 6.35
N ILE A 32 -12.08 5.83 5.30
CA ILE A 32 -10.65 5.56 5.20
C ILE A 32 -9.89 6.87 5.00
N SER A 33 -8.84 7.08 5.79
CA SER A 33 -8.00 8.28 5.69
C SER A 33 -6.58 8.01 5.18
N LEU A 34 -6.14 6.74 5.19
CA LEU A 34 -4.84 6.32 4.69
C LEU A 34 -5.01 4.99 3.93
N LEU A 35 -4.56 4.95 2.67
CA LEU A 35 -4.64 3.76 1.82
C LEU A 35 -3.25 3.28 1.43
N SER A 36 -3.02 1.99 1.55
CA SER A 36 -1.87 1.28 1.00
C SER A 36 -2.38 0.20 0.06
N LEU A 37 -2.32 0.44 -1.24
CA LEU A 37 -2.83 -0.48 -2.27
C LEU A 37 -1.67 -1.12 -3.02
N GLN A 38 -1.67 -2.45 -3.12
CA GLN A 38 -0.67 -3.22 -3.81
C GLN A 38 -1.26 -3.84 -5.09
N GLU A 39 -0.38 -4.16 -6.03
CA GLU A 39 -0.76 -4.74 -7.32
C GLU A 39 -1.76 -3.87 -8.08
N THR A 40 -1.47 -2.58 -8.14
CA THR A 40 -2.35 -1.62 -8.86
C THR A 40 -2.39 -1.89 -10.35
N LYS A 41 -1.32 -2.46 -10.91
CA LYS A 41 -1.11 -2.69 -12.35
C LYS A 41 -1.18 -1.42 -13.19
N LEU A 42 -1.00 -0.27 -12.55
CA LEU A 42 -0.97 1.03 -13.22
C LEU A 42 0.47 1.42 -13.52
N ASP A 43 0.76 1.78 -14.74
CA ASP A 43 2.04 2.35 -15.16
C ASP A 43 2.12 3.86 -14.93
N ALA A 44 0.97 4.51 -14.81
CA ALA A 44 0.84 5.91 -14.44
C ALA A 44 -0.40 6.12 -13.57
N CYS A 45 -0.34 7.10 -12.68
CA CYS A 45 -1.45 7.43 -11.79
C CYS A 45 -1.64 8.96 -11.75
N PRO A 46 -2.25 9.54 -12.79
CA PRO A 46 -2.51 10.98 -12.82
C PRO A 46 -3.62 11.36 -11.82
N ALA A 47 -3.75 12.66 -11.56
CA ALA A 47 -4.63 13.20 -10.52
C ALA A 47 -6.11 12.83 -10.72
N ASP A 48 -6.59 12.68 -11.95
CA ASP A 48 -7.96 12.24 -12.25
C ASP A 48 -8.21 10.78 -11.84
N VAL A 49 -7.20 9.91 -11.99
CA VAL A 49 -7.27 8.52 -11.55
C VAL A 49 -7.27 8.44 -10.01
N ILE A 50 -6.46 9.25 -9.34
CA ILE A 50 -6.49 9.35 -7.86
C ILE A 50 -7.87 9.81 -7.39
N LEU A 51 -8.46 10.77 -8.04
CA LEU A 51 -9.81 11.25 -7.72
C LEU A 51 -10.86 10.15 -7.86
N GLU A 52 -10.74 9.31 -8.88
CA GLU A 52 -11.63 8.14 -9.06
C GLU A 52 -11.43 7.07 -7.99
N ILE A 53 -10.19 6.85 -7.52
CA ILE A 53 -9.87 5.83 -6.52
C ILE A 53 -10.23 6.28 -5.10
N CYS A 54 -9.87 7.50 -4.73
CA CYS A 54 -9.92 7.98 -3.35
C CYS A 54 -11.03 9.00 -3.09
N GLY A 55 -11.46 9.73 -4.12
CA GLY A 55 -12.25 10.94 -3.94
C GLY A 55 -11.38 12.18 -3.70
N ALA A 56 -12.00 13.30 -3.39
CA ALA A 56 -11.32 14.58 -3.18
C ALA A 56 -10.58 14.61 -1.85
N GLY A 57 -9.55 15.46 -1.75
CA GLY A 57 -8.82 15.73 -0.51
C GLY A 57 -7.70 14.75 -0.18
N PHE A 58 -7.32 13.91 -1.12
CA PHE A 58 -6.19 12.99 -0.98
C PHE A 58 -4.96 13.48 -1.74
N ASP A 59 -3.79 13.28 -1.13
CA ASP A 59 -2.50 13.34 -1.79
C ASP A 59 -1.90 11.93 -1.84
N TYR A 60 -0.82 11.70 -2.57
CA TYR A 60 -0.33 10.36 -2.81
C TYR A 60 1.14 10.29 -3.19
N PHE A 61 1.75 9.12 -2.94
CA PHE A 61 2.97 8.63 -3.57
C PHE A 61 2.67 7.36 -4.34
N PHE A 62 3.42 7.12 -5.40
CA PHE A 62 3.12 6.06 -6.35
C PHE A 62 4.39 5.37 -6.84
N LEU A 63 4.39 4.03 -6.77
CA LEU A 63 5.37 3.18 -7.43
C LEU A 63 4.71 2.55 -8.66
N PRO A 64 5.15 2.91 -9.88
CA PRO A 64 4.54 2.39 -11.11
C PRO A 64 4.66 0.87 -11.23
N ALA A 65 3.68 0.25 -11.89
CA ALA A 65 3.78 -1.12 -12.35
C ALA A 65 4.77 -1.20 -13.52
N THR A 66 5.44 -2.34 -13.64
CA THR A 66 6.29 -2.66 -14.79
C THR A 66 5.61 -3.74 -15.63
N ASN A 67 5.25 -3.43 -16.89
CA ASN A 67 4.55 -4.34 -17.80
C ASN A 67 3.29 -4.95 -17.16
N THR A 68 2.42 -4.13 -16.58
CA THR A 68 1.21 -4.54 -15.86
C THR A 68 1.47 -5.47 -14.67
N CYS A 69 2.69 -5.47 -14.14
CA CYS A 69 3.09 -6.26 -12.99
C CYS A 69 3.42 -5.35 -11.81
N GLY A 70 2.83 -5.62 -10.66
CA GLY A 70 3.05 -4.86 -9.44
C GLY A 70 2.34 -3.51 -9.40
N GLY A 71 3.02 -2.51 -8.86
CA GLY A 71 2.50 -1.17 -8.60
C GLY A 71 1.99 -1.01 -7.17
N ILE A 72 2.37 0.10 -6.54
CA ILE A 72 1.95 0.43 -5.17
C ILE A 72 1.44 1.87 -5.16
N LEU A 73 0.32 2.09 -4.50
CA LEU A 73 -0.23 3.40 -4.24
C LEU A 73 -0.34 3.62 -2.73
N LEU A 74 0.26 4.69 -2.25
CA LEU A 74 0.06 5.20 -0.90
C LEU A 74 -0.66 6.54 -1.01
N ALA A 75 -1.87 6.62 -0.47
CA ALA A 75 -2.69 7.83 -0.53
C ALA A 75 -3.23 8.18 0.86
N TRP A 76 -3.41 9.46 1.13
CA TRP A 76 -3.84 9.94 2.44
C TRP A 76 -4.70 11.19 2.35
N LYS A 77 -5.63 11.33 3.27
CA LYS A 77 -6.36 12.59 3.46
C LYS A 77 -5.43 13.65 4.04
N THR A 78 -5.31 14.75 3.34
CA THR A 78 -4.39 15.85 3.71
C THR A 78 -4.80 16.61 4.96
N ASN A 79 -6.07 16.53 5.34
CA ASN A 79 -6.56 17.12 6.60
C ASN A 79 -6.34 16.22 7.82
N THR A 80 -5.90 14.97 7.63
CA THR A 80 -5.73 13.98 8.69
C THR A 80 -4.27 13.59 8.87
N TRP A 81 -3.54 13.43 7.76
CA TRP A 81 -2.15 12.97 7.74
C TRP A 81 -1.24 13.94 7.04
N SER A 82 -0.01 14.03 7.54
CA SER A 82 1.15 14.58 6.82
C SER A 82 2.07 13.43 6.46
N VAL A 83 2.41 13.28 5.20
CA VAL A 83 3.26 12.19 4.71
C VAL A 83 4.44 12.76 3.94
N ALA A 84 5.64 12.35 4.32
CA ALA A 84 6.86 12.94 3.82
C ALA A 84 7.97 11.88 3.64
N ASN A 85 9.08 12.32 3.05
CA ASN A 85 10.31 11.54 2.88
C ASN A 85 10.07 10.19 2.17
N PRO A 86 9.44 10.18 0.98
CA PRO A 86 9.19 8.94 0.27
C PRO A 86 10.49 8.28 -0.16
N LEU A 87 10.56 6.96 0.05
CA LEU A 87 11.63 6.10 -0.44
C LEU A 87 10.98 5.05 -1.33
N ILE A 88 11.17 5.19 -2.64
CA ILE A 88 10.59 4.31 -3.65
C ILE A 88 11.67 3.37 -4.14
N ARG A 89 11.47 2.06 -3.96
CA ARG A 89 12.40 1.00 -4.33
C ARG A 89 11.71 0.00 -5.28
N SER A 90 12.38 -1.09 -5.58
CA SER A 90 11.86 -2.08 -6.56
C SER A 90 10.57 -2.77 -6.10
N TYR A 91 10.46 -3.06 -4.81
CA TYR A 91 9.35 -3.83 -4.24
C TYR A 91 8.60 -3.09 -3.13
N SER A 92 8.99 -1.87 -2.84
CA SER A 92 8.47 -1.14 -1.69
C SER A 92 8.34 0.35 -1.94
N LEU A 93 7.38 0.92 -1.25
CA LEU A 93 7.18 2.35 -1.12
C LEU A 93 7.11 2.66 0.37
N THR A 94 8.03 3.49 0.85
CA THR A 94 8.16 3.86 2.26
C THR A 94 7.96 5.36 2.41
N ALA A 95 7.29 5.77 3.47
CA ALA A 95 7.17 7.18 3.82
C ALA A 95 7.02 7.36 5.33
N CYS A 96 7.37 8.54 5.80
CA CYS A 96 7.15 8.97 7.17
C CYS A 96 5.74 9.55 7.28
N VAL A 97 4.89 8.96 8.09
CA VAL A 97 3.50 9.39 8.28
C VAL A 97 3.32 10.02 9.65
N THR A 98 2.63 11.14 9.69
CA THR A 98 2.33 11.88 10.92
C THR A 98 0.82 12.10 11.02
N LEU A 99 0.23 11.65 12.11
CA LEU A 99 -1.17 11.95 12.40
C LEU A 99 -1.27 13.39 12.93
N LEU A 100 -1.96 14.26 12.22
CA LEU A 100 -1.99 15.70 12.52
C LEU A 100 -2.62 16.01 13.88
N GLN A 101 -3.57 15.19 14.34
CA GLN A 101 -4.31 15.41 15.58
C GLN A 101 -3.41 15.35 16.82
N ASN A 102 -2.44 14.44 16.84
CA ASN A 102 -1.60 14.18 18.03
C ASN A 102 -0.09 14.24 17.74
N GLU A 103 0.28 14.54 16.48
CA GLU A 103 1.66 14.61 16.00
C GLU A 103 2.46 13.30 16.14
N GLU A 104 1.77 12.17 16.31
CA GLU A 104 2.40 10.85 16.28
C GLU A 104 2.96 10.56 14.90
N THR A 105 4.23 10.20 14.87
CA THR A 105 5.00 9.95 13.66
C THR A 105 5.57 8.54 13.65
N TRP A 106 5.44 7.85 12.51
CA TRP A 106 6.01 6.54 12.29
C TRP A 106 6.33 6.32 10.82
N TRP A 107 7.12 5.29 10.52
CA TRP A 107 7.44 4.92 9.15
C TRP A 107 6.52 3.82 8.68
N LEU A 108 6.00 3.98 7.47
CA LEU A 108 5.16 2.98 6.81
C LEU A 108 5.84 2.52 5.53
N THR A 109 6.04 1.21 5.41
CA THR A 109 6.49 0.57 4.19
C THR A 109 5.37 -0.29 3.61
N SER A 110 4.96 0.02 2.40
CA SER A 110 4.02 -0.80 1.62
C SER A 110 4.82 -1.67 0.66
N VAL A 111 4.56 -2.97 0.65
CA VAL A 111 5.33 -3.93 -0.14
C VAL A 111 4.45 -4.72 -1.10
N TYR A 112 5.03 -5.04 -2.25
CA TYR A 112 4.54 -6.07 -3.16
C TYR A 112 5.74 -6.93 -3.55
N GLY A 113 5.86 -8.07 -2.88
CA GLY A 113 7.00 -8.97 -3.01
C GLY A 113 7.01 -9.74 -4.33
N PRO A 114 8.20 -10.15 -4.79
CA PRO A 114 8.34 -10.93 -6.02
C PRO A 114 7.84 -12.37 -5.89
N GLN A 115 7.54 -12.98 -7.01
CA GLN A 115 7.11 -14.38 -7.07
C GLN A 115 8.30 -15.36 -7.13
N SER A 116 9.39 -14.99 -7.80
CA SER A 116 10.54 -15.86 -7.96
C SER A 116 11.39 -15.95 -6.69
N ASP A 117 11.88 -17.14 -6.37
CA ASP A 117 12.68 -17.37 -5.16
C ASP A 117 14.00 -16.59 -5.17
N GLN A 118 14.59 -16.39 -6.34
CA GLN A 118 15.81 -15.61 -6.47
C GLN A 118 15.60 -14.14 -6.13
N GLU A 119 14.51 -13.56 -6.61
CA GLU A 119 14.18 -12.17 -6.34
C GLU A 119 13.74 -11.94 -4.88
N LYS A 120 13.23 -12.97 -4.20
CA LYS A 120 12.85 -12.89 -2.78
C LYS A 120 14.02 -12.53 -1.88
N ILE A 121 15.23 -13.01 -2.20
CA ILE A 121 16.44 -12.64 -1.46
C ILE A 121 16.73 -11.15 -1.64
N THR A 122 16.68 -10.66 -2.87
CA THR A 122 16.85 -9.24 -3.18
C THR A 122 15.79 -8.39 -2.47
N PHE A 123 14.55 -8.85 -2.42
CA PHE A 123 13.47 -8.19 -1.71
C PHE A 123 13.74 -8.10 -0.20
N LEU A 124 14.20 -9.18 0.42
CA LEU A 124 14.54 -9.16 1.85
C LEU A 124 15.71 -8.22 2.15
N ASP A 125 16.71 -8.18 1.27
CA ASP A 125 17.83 -7.23 1.40
C ASP A 125 17.34 -5.78 1.25
N GLU A 126 16.42 -5.52 0.32
CA GLU A 126 15.77 -4.20 0.20
C GLU A 126 15.07 -3.80 1.51
N LEU A 127 14.31 -4.70 2.13
CA LEU A 127 13.63 -4.42 3.40
C LEU A 127 14.62 -4.13 4.54
N ARG A 128 15.75 -4.83 4.60
CA ARG A 128 16.80 -4.55 5.59
C ARG A 128 17.40 -3.15 5.41
N GLU A 129 17.66 -2.75 4.16
CA GLU A 129 18.15 -1.41 3.84
C GLU A 129 17.14 -0.33 4.18
N VAL A 130 15.86 -0.56 3.86
CA VAL A 130 14.76 0.35 4.22
C VAL A 130 14.67 0.49 5.74
N ARG A 131 14.71 -0.61 6.48
CA ARG A 131 14.68 -0.59 7.95
C ARG A 131 15.81 0.25 8.53
N ALA A 132 17.00 0.12 7.98
CA ALA A 132 18.16 0.89 8.44
C ALA A 132 17.97 2.41 8.24
N THR A 133 17.18 2.83 7.27
CA THR A 133 16.83 4.22 7.00
C THR A 133 15.74 4.75 7.93
N CYS A 134 14.86 3.88 8.42
CA CYS A 134 13.71 4.24 9.24
C CYS A 134 14.07 4.23 10.72
N SER A 135 14.23 5.40 11.32
CA SER A 135 14.44 5.52 12.76
C SER A 135 13.12 5.50 13.53
N GLY A 136 13.06 4.79 14.65
CA GLY A 136 11.88 4.72 15.50
C GLY A 136 10.88 3.66 15.06
N THR A 137 9.59 3.96 15.24
CA THR A 137 8.50 3.05 14.92
C THR A 137 8.38 2.83 13.42
N TRP A 138 8.32 1.57 13.01
CA TRP A 138 8.23 1.16 11.62
C TRP A 138 7.20 0.04 11.46
N ALA A 139 6.27 0.24 10.52
CA ALA A 139 5.28 -0.75 10.15
C ALA A 139 5.47 -1.14 8.68
N VAL A 140 5.34 -2.42 8.40
CA VAL A 140 5.38 -2.97 7.04
C VAL A 140 4.05 -3.63 6.75
N CYS A 141 3.46 -3.31 5.62
CA CYS A 141 2.19 -3.87 5.19
C CYS A 141 2.20 -4.21 3.70
N GLY A 142 1.31 -5.08 3.29
CA GLY A 142 1.11 -5.42 1.90
C GLY A 142 1.20 -6.92 1.63
N ASP A 143 1.50 -7.25 0.38
CA ASP A 143 1.66 -8.63 -0.07
C ASP A 143 3.14 -8.97 -0.19
N PHE A 144 3.62 -9.77 0.74
CA PHE A 144 5.03 -10.18 0.78
C PHE A 144 5.36 -11.28 -0.23
N ASN A 145 4.38 -12.03 -0.69
CA ASN A 145 4.59 -13.24 -1.50
C ASN A 145 5.62 -14.21 -0.88
N LEU A 146 5.67 -14.24 0.45
CA LEU A 146 6.56 -15.09 1.25
C LEU A 146 5.74 -16.01 2.13
N ILE A 147 6.22 -17.24 2.25
CA ILE A 147 5.77 -18.18 3.28
C ILE A 147 7.01 -18.68 4.04
N TYR A 148 6.94 -18.69 5.34
CA TYR A 148 8.02 -19.19 6.19
C TYR A 148 8.06 -20.72 6.22
N GLN A 149 6.87 -21.34 6.31
CA GLN A 149 6.68 -22.79 6.30
C GLN A 149 5.43 -23.14 5.50
N ALA A 150 5.38 -24.36 4.98
CA ALA A 150 4.23 -24.83 4.19
C ALA A 150 2.89 -24.69 4.93
N LYS A 151 2.89 -24.85 6.26
CA LYS A 151 1.71 -24.68 7.12
C LYS A 151 1.20 -23.25 7.23
N ASP A 152 2.03 -22.27 6.85
CA ASP A 152 1.66 -20.85 6.89
C ASP A 152 0.83 -20.43 5.67
N LYS A 153 0.71 -21.34 4.70
CA LYS A 153 -0.15 -21.13 3.55
C LYS A 153 -1.59 -21.46 3.91
N ILE A 154 -2.40 -20.44 4.12
CA ILE A 154 -3.84 -20.62 4.36
C ILE A 154 -4.53 -20.74 3.01
N THR A 155 -5.06 -21.91 2.72
CA THR A 155 -5.98 -22.12 1.59
C THR A 155 -7.39 -22.05 2.14
N LEU A 156 -8.09 -20.94 1.89
CA LEU A 156 -9.51 -20.85 2.16
C LEU A 156 -10.25 -21.66 1.09
N VAL A 157 -10.69 -22.85 1.47
CA VAL A 157 -11.65 -23.60 0.67
C VAL A 157 -13.04 -23.07 1.03
N LEU A 158 -13.58 -22.20 0.21
CA LEU A 158 -15.00 -21.84 0.31
C LEU A 158 -15.79 -23.02 -0.23
N THR A 159 -16.22 -23.92 0.65
CA THR A 159 -17.25 -24.89 0.30
C THR A 159 -18.56 -24.13 0.25
N GLY A 160 -19.00 -23.80 -0.96
CA GLY A 160 -20.36 -23.32 -1.17
C GLY A 160 -21.35 -24.39 -0.74
N ALA A 161 -22.21 -24.02 0.14
CA ALA A 161 -23.38 -24.83 0.44
C ALA A 161 -24.39 -24.71 -0.70
#